data_7c09fd933b69f5d5f77239da79e98b52
#
_entry.id   7c09fd933b69f5d5f77239da79e98b52
#
_cell.length_a   1.000
_cell.length_b   1.000
_cell.length_c   1.000
_cell.angle_alpha   90.00
_cell.angle_beta   90.00
_cell.angle_gamma   90.00
#
_symmetry.space_group_name_H-M   'P 1'
#
loop_
_entity.id
_entity.type
_entity.pdbx_description
1 polymer ?
#
loop_
_entity_poly.entity_id
_entity_poly.type
_entity_poly.pdbx_seq_one_letter_code
_entity_poly.pdbx_strand_id
1 'polypeptide(L)'
;KRNDTLAVKLAGGPTLSVYVDIVKNQDALLDMEGLDFYQFNMEEPVQLDNRLQYVISFRPKVILPYALYYGKLYVDYEKLSFTRAEFSLSMDNKAKAVQAILEKKPYGLRFKPQEVSYLVTYKEQNGKTYLNYIRNSIRFKCDWKRKLFSTGYTVLSEMVVTDREENNVTPISNKLSFGQKLSLIHISEPTRP
;
A
#
# COMPACT_ATOMS: atom_id res chain seq x y z
N LYS A 1 -31.18 -4.31 -20.03
CA LYS A 1 -30.56 -4.24 -18.68
C LYS A 1 -29.23 -3.54 -18.85
N ARG A 2 -29.08 -2.30 -18.41
CA ARG A 2 -27.77 -1.64 -18.27
C ARG A 2 -27.05 -2.36 -17.13
N ASN A 3 -25.93 -2.99 -17.44
CA ASN A 3 -25.00 -3.45 -16.40
C ASN A 3 -24.36 -2.22 -15.80
N ASP A 4 -24.78 -1.83 -14.60
CA ASP A 4 -24.20 -0.72 -13.83
C ASP A 4 -22.89 -1.15 -13.15
N THR A 5 -21.99 -1.74 -13.93
CA THR A 5 -20.68 -2.17 -13.46
C THR A 5 -19.64 -1.13 -13.86
N LEU A 6 -18.93 -0.58 -12.87
CA LEU A 6 -17.80 0.30 -13.10
C LEU A 6 -16.52 -0.52 -13.32
N ALA A 7 -16.10 -0.68 -14.57
CA ALA A 7 -14.88 -1.42 -14.90
C ALA A 7 -13.64 -0.52 -14.74
N VAL A 8 -13.17 -0.34 -13.51
CA VAL A 8 -11.89 0.32 -13.19
C VAL A 8 -10.91 -0.74 -12.72
N LYS A 9 -9.70 -0.73 -13.30
CA LYS A 9 -8.61 -1.59 -12.87
C LYS A 9 -7.60 -0.77 -12.09
N LEU A 10 -7.33 -1.19 -10.86
CA LEU A 10 -6.36 -0.57 -9.98
C LEU A 10 -5.17 -1.49 -9.77
N ALA A 11 -3.98 -0.90 -9.60
CA ALA A 11 -2.83 -1.61 -9.06
C ALA A 11 -3.16 -2.06 -7.63
N GLY A 12 -3.14 -3.36 -7.38
CA GLY A 12 -3.55 -3.89 -6.08
C GLY A 12 -3.49 -5.41 -5.99
N GLY A 13 -4.09 -5.94 -4.93
CA GLY A 13 -4.18 -7.37 -4.67
C GLY A 13 -2.92 -7.98 -4.03
N PRO A 14 -2.80 -9.32 -4.01
CA PRO A 14 -1.75 -10.01 -3.27
C PRO A 14 -0.33 -9.59 -3.65
N THR A 15 -0.07 -9.35 -4.93
CA THR A 15 1.26 -8.96 -5.41
C THR A 15 1.67 -7.58 -4.86
N LEU A 16 0.76 -6.61 -4.85
CA LEU A 16 1.04 -5.29 -4.26
C LEU A 16 1.24 -5.42 -2.76
N SER A 17 0.44 -6.25 -2.07
CA SER A 17 0.59 -6.49 -0.64
C SER A 17 2.00 -7.00 -0.31
N VAL A 18 2.52 -7.96 -1.06
CA VAL A 18 3.90 -8.44 -0.86
C VAL A 18 4.94 -7.36 -1.23
N TYR A 19 4.67 -6.56 -2.25
CA TYR A 19 5.59 -5.49 -2.69
C TYR A 19 5.80 -4.42 -1.62
N VAL A 20 4.77 -4.07 -0.84
CA VAL A 20 4.87 -3.05 0.21
C VAL A 20 5.49 -3.53 1.53
N ASP A 21 5.95 -4.78 1.60
CA ASP A 21 6.83 -5.26 2.68
C ASP A 21 8.19 -4.56 2.57
N ILE A 22 8.35 -3.47 3.31
CA ILE A 22 9.52 -2.58 3.24
C ILE A 22 10.84 -3.22 3.69
N VAL A 23 10.78 -4.30 4.45
CA VAL A 23 11.97 -5.02 4.92
C VAL A 23 12.48 -5.96 3.83
N LYS A 24 11.57 -6.67 3.16
CA LYS A 24 11.91 -7.62 2.11
C LYS A 24 12.13 -6.95 0.75
N ASN A 25 11.35 -5.92 0.45
CA ASN A 25 11.42 -5.17 -0.80
C ASN A 25 11.83 -3.72 -0.50
N GLN A 26 13.12 -3.52 -0.31
CA GLN A 26 13.68 -2.20 0.05
C GLN A 26 13.41 -1.15 -1.03
N ASP A 27 13.33 -1.55 -2.30
CA ASP A 27 13.00 -0.67 -3.43
C ASP A 27 11.66 0.09 -3.25
N ALA A 28 10.77 -0.42 -2.42
CA ALA A 28 9.49 0.24 -2.16
C ALA A 28 9.66 1.57 -1.40
N LEU A 29 10.60 1.64 -0.42
CA LEU A 29 10.77 2.81 0.45
C LEU A 29 12.19 2.98 1.00
N LEU A 30 12.93 1.90 1.26
CA LEU A 30 14.22 1.91 1.96
C LEU A 30 15.42 1.65 1.05
N ASP A 31 15.26 1.77 -0.26
CA ASP A 31 16.37 1.72 -1.19
C ASP A 31 17.40 2.81 -0.86
N MET A 32 18.67 2.43 -0.78
CA MET A 32 19.76 3.32 -0.38
C MET A 32 19.86 4.57 -1.26
N GLU A 33 19.64 4.43 -2.57
CA GLU A 33 19.61 5.56 -3.50
C GLU A 33 18.35 6.41 -3.32
N GLY A 34 17.23 5.76 -2.99
CA GLY A 34 15.93 6.39 -2.78
C GLY A 34 15.80 7.16 -1.46
N LEU A 35 16.60 6.82 -0.42
CA LEU A 35 16.57 7.54 0.87
C LEU A 35 16.87 9.04 0.72
N ASP A 36 17.70 9.41 -0.25
CA ASP A 36 18.02 10.80 -0.54
C ASP A 36 16.82 11.61 -1.07
N PHE A 37 15.74 10.97 -1.48
CA PHE A 37 14.52 11.64 -1.92
C PHE A 37 13.62 12.07 -0.75
N TYR A 38 13.93 11.62 0.48
CA TYR A 38 13.11 11.84 1.66
C TYR A 38 13.84 12.66 2.72
N GLN A 39 13.08 13.42 3.48
CA GLN A 39 13.48 14.00 4.74
C GLN A 39 12.93 13.12 5.86
N PHE A 40 13.82 12.66 6.73
CA PHE A 40 13.48 11.86 7.91
C PHE A 40 13.60 12.74 9.16
N ASN A 41 12.66 12.56 10.10
CA ASN A 41 12.71 13.21 11.41
C ASN A 41 12.41 12.18 12.51
N MET A 42 13.22 12.18 13.56
CA MET A 42 12.92 11.44 14.77
C MET A 42 11.81 12.15 15.53
N GLU A 43 10.75 11.45 15.87
CA GLU A 43 9.67 11.95 16.71
C GLU A 43 9.80 11.43 18.15
N GLU A 44 8.93 11.89 19.04
CA GLU A 44 8.86 11.37 20.41
C GLU A 44 8.55 9.85 20.37
N PRO A 45 9.29 9.04 21.13
CA PRO A 45 9.03 7.62 21.25
C PRO A 45 7.62 7.35 21.77
N VAL A 46 7.01 6.27 21.32
CA VAL A 46 5.66 5.89 21.75
C VAL A 46 5.64 4.48 22.33
N GLN A 47 4.70 4.25 23.23
CA GLN A 47 4.42 2.90 23.75
C GLN A 47 3.38 2.22 22.86
N LEU A 48 3.77 1.14 22.18
CA LEU A 48 2.87 0.29 21.39
C LEU A 48 3.03 -1.15 21.82
N ASP A 49 1.92 -1.86 22.02
CA ASP A 49 1.90 -3.27 22.41
C ASP A 49 2.84 -3.57 23.60
N ASN A 50 2.83 -2.69 24.62
CA ASN A 50 3.69 -2.74 25.81
C ASN A 50 5.20 -2.67 25.52
N ARG A 51 5.61 -2.15 24.37
CA ARG A 51 7.01 -1.93 24.00
C ARG A 51 7.24 -0.49 23.61
N LEU A 52 8.36 0.07 24.02
CA LEU A 52 8.79 1.39 23.59
C LEU A 52 9.27 1.31 22.13
N GLN A 53 8.84 2.28 21.31
CA GLN A 53 9.15 2.34 19.89
C GLN A 53 9.77 3.69 19.54
N TYR A 54 10.85 3.70 18.78
CA TYR A 54 11.25 4.88 18.04
C TYR A 54 10.24 5.14 16.93
N VAL A 55 9.92 6.40 16.69
CA VAL A 55 9.05 6.82 15.59
C VAL A 55 9.86 7.71 14.66
N ILE A 56 9.97 7.29 13.41
CA ILE A 56 10.67 8.03 12.36
C ILE A 56 9.64 8.46 11.33
N SER A 57 9.31 9.75 11.28
CA SER A 57 8.49 10.28 10.21
C SER A 57 9.34 10.58 8.98
N PHE A 58 8.74 10.44 7.80
CA PHE A 58 9.39 10.75 6.55
C PHE A 58 8.44 11.43 5.57
N ARG A 59 8.99 12.29 4.73
CA ARG A 59 8.27 12.99 3.67
C ARG A 59 9.18 13.25 2.48
N PRO A 60 8.64 13.38 1.26
CA PRO A 60 9.42 13.78 0.10
C PRO A 60 10.10 15.14 0.29
N LYS A 61 11.36 15.25 -0.11
CA LYS A 61 12.09 16.54 -0.19
C LYS A 61 12.42 16.96 -1.62
N VAL A 62 12.10 16.07 -2.60
CA VAL A 62 12.35 16.29 -4.03
C VAL A 62 11.09 16.06 -4.85
N ILE A 63 11.07 16.60 -6.06
CA ILE A 63 10.00 16.37 -7.03
C ILE A 63 10.53 15.45 -8.11
N LEU A 64 9.94 14.24 -8.21
CA LEU A 64 10.29 13.23 -9.22
C LEU A 64 9.17 13.07 -10.26
N PRO A 65 9.40 12.40 -11.40
CA PRO A 65 8.36 12.14 -12.39
C PRO A 65 7.22 11.25 -11.89
N TYR A 66 7.39 10.54 -10.79
CA TYR A 66 6.42 9.68 -10.12
C TYR A 66 6.06 10.18 -8.73
N ALA A 67 5.00 9.64 -8.13
CA ALA A 67 4.58 9.99 -6.78
C ALA A 67 5.44 9.26 -5.74
N LEU A 68 5.87 10.00 -4.72
CA LEU A 68 6.60 9.47 -3.57
C LEU A 68 5.64 9.23 -2.40
N TYR A 69 6.16 8.60 -1.34
CA TYR A 69 5.41 8.29 -0.13
C TYR A 69 5.74 9.27 1.00
N TYR A 70 4.87 9.35 2.00
CA TYR A 70 5.12 10.00 3.29
C TYR A 70 4.48 9.15 4.39
N GLY A 71 5.02 9.21 5.59
CA GLY A 71 4.48 8.40 6.68
C GLY A 71 5.37 8.29 7.88
N LYS A 72 5.22 7.17 8.60
CA LYS A 72 5.95 6.86 9.83
C LYS A 72 6.44 5.42 9.83
N LEU A 73 7.63 5.23 10.34
CA LEU A 73 8.25 3.94 10.63
C LEU A 73 8.38 3.79 12.13
N TYR A 74 8.04 2.63 12.62
CA TYR A 74 8.13 2.29 14.05
C TYR A 74 9.19 1.21 14.22
N VAL A 75 10.12 1.45 15.12
CA VAL A 75 11.29 0.61 15.36
C VAL A 75 11.34 0.27 16.85
N ASP A 76 11.38 -1.01 17.18
CA ASP A 76 11.52 -1.46 18.56
C ASP A 76 12.77 -0.84 19.20
N TYR A 77 12.60 -0.24 20.39
CA TYR A 77 13.67 0.48 21.06
C TYR A 77 14.86 -0.40 21.44
N GLU A 78 14.63 -1.64 21.86
CA GLU A 78 15.67 -2.55 22.32
C GLU A 78 16.30 -3.34 21.17
N LYS A 79 15.47 -3.80 20.22
CA LYS A 79 15.89 -4.73 19.16
C LYS A 79 16.27 -4.04 17.87
N LEU A 80 15.93 -2.77 17.72
CA LEU A 80 16.16 -1.96 16.52
C LEU A 80 15.58 -2.62 15.25
N SER A 81 14.49 -3.37 15.41
CA SER A 81 13.78 -4.01 14.30
C SER A 81 12.48 -3.26 13.99
N PHE A 82 12.08 -3.24 12.72
CA PHE A 82 10.80 -2.65 12.33
C PHE A 82 9.65 -3.45 12.93
N THR A 83 8.70 -2.76 13.55
CA THR A 83 7.48 -3.33 14.10
C THR A 83 6.26 -2.94 13.30
N ARG A 84 6.31 -1.73 12.71
CA ARG A 84 5.20 -1.15 11.95
C ARG A 84 5.69 -0.12 10.95
N ALA A 85 5.02 -0.02 9.81
CA ALA A 85 5.15 1.08 8.87
C ALA A 85 3.76 1.56 8.47
N GLU A 86 3.55 2.86 8.53
CA GLU A 86 2.33 3.54 8.09
C GLU A 86 2.73 4.59 7.06
N PHE A 87 2.28 4.43 5.83
CA PHE A 87 2.65 5.39 4.81
C PHE A 87 1.56 5.56 3.77
N SER A 88 1.59 6.70 3.12
CA SER A 88 0.62 7.08 2.10
C SER A 88 1.32 7.63 0.87
N LEU A 89 0.70 7.44 -0.28
CA LEU A 89 1.16 8.03 -1.53
C LEU A 89 0.89 9.54 -1.52
N SER A 90 1.88 10.36 -1.88
CA SER A 90 1.69 11.80 -1.99
C SER A 90 0.64 12.13 -3.06
N MET A 91 -0.30 13.00 -2.69
CA MET A 91 -1.35 13.54 -3.56
C MET A 91 -1.05 14.96 -4.06
N ASP A 92 0.16 15.47 -3.85
CA ASP A 92 0.58 16.81 -4.29
C ASP A 92 0.45 16.98 -5.79
N ASN A 93 0.69 15.90 -6.54
CA ASN A 93 0.42 15.82 -7.95
C ASN A 93 -0.50 14.64 -8.27
N LYS A 94 -1.78 14.93 -8.47
CA LYS A 94 -2.81 13.92 -8.73
C LYS A 94 -2.57 13.10 -10.00
N ALA A 95 -1.92 13.66 -11.02
CA ALA A 95 -1.61 12.92 -12.24
C ALA A 95 -0.60 11.80 -11.97
N LYS A 96 0.43 12.07 -11.17
CA LYS A 96 1.41 11.07 -10.74
C LYS A 96 0.77 10.00 -9.85
N ALA A 97 -0.12 10.40 -8.92
CA ALA A 97 -0.86 9.46 -8.10
C ALA A 97 -1.78 8.56 -8.95
N VAL A 98 -2.43 9.11 -9.99
CA VAL A 98 -3.22 8.31 -10.94
C VAL A 98 -2.34 7.29 -11.66
N GLN A 99 -1.16 7.68 -12.14
CA GLN A 99 -0.22 6.75 -12.82
C GLN A 99 0.22 5.59 -11.91
N ALA A 100 0.38 5.85 -10.61
CA ALA A 100 0.81 4.84 -9.65
C ALA A 100 -0.27 3.79 -9.34
N ILE A 101 -1.56 4.15 -9.44
CA ILE A 101 -2.65 3.30 -8.93
C ILE A 101 -3.67 2.87 -10.00
N LEU A 102 -3.76 3.57 -11.13
CA LEU A 102 -4.78 3.30 -12.14
C LEU A 102 -4.16 2.59 -13.35
N GLU A 103 -4.55 1.34 -13.58
CA GLU A 103 -4.12 0.59 -14.75
C GLU A 103 -5.05 0.83 -15.95
N LYS A 104 -6.37 0.80 -15.73
CA LYS A 104 -7.35 0.94 -16.80
C LYS A 104 -8.65 1.57 -16.29
N LYS A 105 -9.28 2.37 -17.12
CA LYS A 105 -10.62 2.91 -16.91
C LYS A 105 -11.39 3.03 -18.22
N PRO A 106 -12.74 3.06 -18.19
CA PRO A 106 -13.54 3.33 -19.37
C PRO A 106 -13.29 4.72 -19.96
N TYR A 107 -13.48 4.83 -21.27
CA TYR A 107 -13.43 6.13 -21.93
C TYR A 107 -14.52 7.05 -21.38
N GLY A 108 -14.17 8.34 -21.17
CA GLY A 108 -15.10 9.33 -20.63
C GLY A 108 -15.29 9.30 -19.11
N LEU A 109 -14.72 8.32 -18.40
CA LEU A 109 -14.68 8.30 -16.95
C LEU A 109 -13.53 9.19 -16.44
N ARG A 110 -13.82 10.08 -15.51
CA ARG A 110 -12.82 10.85 -14.75
C ARG A 110 -12.57 10.14 -13.43
N PHE A 111 -11.32 9.77 -13.22
CA PHE A 111 -10.83 9.13 -11.99
C PHE A 111 -10.06 10.15 -11.17
N LYS A 112 -10.44 10.33 -9.91
CA LYS A 112 -9.87 11.33 -8.99
C LYS A 112 -9.39 10.62 -7.72
N PRO A 113 -8.09 10.32 -7.59
CA PRO A 113 -7.56 9.74 -6.37
C PRO A 113 -7.70 10.75 -5.24
N GLN A 114 -7.99 10.26 -4.04
CA GLN A 114 -8.09 11.04 -2.82
C GLN A 114 -7.05 10.64 -1.79
N GLU A 115 -6.82 9.34 -1.64
CA GLU A 115 -5.89 8.79 -0.68
C GLU A 115 -5.49 7.37 -1.09
N VAL A 116 -4.23 7.05 -0.88
CA VAL A 116 -3.72 5.68 -0.93
C VAL A 116 -2.84 5.49 0.27
N SER A 117 -3.21 4.58 1.16
CA SER A 117 -2.51 4.36 2.42
C SER A 117 -2.21 2.88 2.62
N TYR A 118 -1.09 2.64 3.28
CA TYR A 118 -0.55 1.33 3.60
C TYR A 118 -0.25 1.24 5.09
N LEU A 119 -0.59 0.10 5.66
CA LEU A 119 -0.18 -0.30 6.99
C LEU A 119 0.50 -1.66 6.86
N VAL A 120 1.73 -1.75 7.32
CA VAL A 120 2.51 -3.00 7.38
C VAL A 120 2.90 -3.21 8.84
N THR A 121 2.67 -4.41 9.36
CA THR A 121 3.11 -4.75 10.72
C THR A 121 3.99 -6.00 10.69
N TYR A 122 4.90 -6.03 11.62
CA TYR A 122 5.84 -7.13 11.81
C TYR A 122 5.67 -7.72 13.21
N LYS A 123 5.88 -9.02 13.33
CA LYS A 123 5.82 -9.76 14.60
C LYS A 123 7.13 -10.49 14.84
N GLU A 124 7.59 -10.43 16.07
CA GLU A 124 8.73 -11.19 16.49
C GLU A 124 8.32 -12.60 16.91
N GLN A 125 9.13 -13.56 16.49
CA GLN A 125 9.03 -14.96 16.92
C GLN A 125 10.44 -15.56 16.92
N ASN A 126 10.82 -16.19 18.04
CA ASN A 126 12.12 -16.85 18.20
C ASN A 126 13.32 -15.94 17.90
N GLY A 127 13.26 -14.67 18.31
CA GLY A 127 14.34 -13.69 18.10
C GLY A 127 14.46 -13.14 16.67
N LYS A 128 13.55 -13.48 15.77
CA LYS A 128 13.49 -12.96 14.41
C LYS A 128 12.18 -12.22 14.18
N THR A 129 12.23 -11.20 13.36
CA THR A 129 11.07 -10.37 13.00
C THR A 129 10.54 -10.77 11.62
N TYR A 130 9.23 -10.95 11.51
CA TYR A 130 8.56 -11.42 10.31
C TYR A 130 7.36 -10.57 9.97
N LEU A 131 7.03 -10.49 8.69
CA LEU A 131 5.79 -9.90 8.22
C LEU A 131 4.61 -10.56 8.92
N ASN A 132 3.68 -9.74 9.44
CA ASN A 132 2.49 -10.19 10.14
C ASN A 132 1.21 -9.81 9.41
N TYR A 133 1.09 -8.54 9.00
CA TYR A 133 -0.13 -8.01 8.43
C TYR A 133 0.15 -6.86 7.48
N ILE A 134 -0.61 -6.80 6.40
CA ILE A 134 -0.61 -5.67 5.47
C ILE A 134 -2.05 -5.24 5.20
N ARG A 135 -2.28 -3.94 5.23
CA ARG A 135 -3.52 -3.31 4.77
C ARG A 135 -3.21 -2.24 3.74
N ASN A 136 -3.89 -2.30 2.62
CA ASN A 136 -3.88 -1.28 1.58
C ASN A 136 -5.29 -0.68 1.47
N SER A 137 -5.40 0.63 1.52
CA SER A 137 -6.65 1.36 1.34
C SER A 137 -6.51 2.39 0.23
N ILE A 138 -7.37 2.30 -0.78
CA ILE A 138 -7.43 3.25 -1.89
C ILE A 138 -8.77 3.95 -1.87
N ARG A 139 -8.78 5.27 -1.71
CA ARG A 139 -9.97 6.10 -1.74
C ARG A 139 -9.93 7.01 -2.96
N PHE A 140 -10.98 6.98 -3.76
CA PHE A 140 -11.08 7.78 -4.98
C PHE A 140 -12.53 8.16 -5.31
N LYS A 141 -12.70 9.12 -6.21
CA LYS A 141 -13.98 9.48 -6.80
C LYS A 141 -13.97 9.22 -8.30
N CYS A 142 -15.11 8.80 -8.81
CA CYS A 142 -15.34 8.68 -10.24
C CYS A 142 -16.55 9.52 -10.67
N ASP A 143 -16.43 10.16 -11.83
CA ASP A 143 -17.55 10.81 -12.48
C ASP A 143 -17.46 10.63 -14.01
N TRP A 144 -18.61 10.57 -14.66
CA TRP A 144 -18.70 10.58 -16.12
C TRP A 144 -18.73 12.01 -16.62
N LYS A 145 -18.05 12.31 -17.72
CA LYS A 145 -17.99 13.67 -18.32
C LYS A 145 -19.36 14.36 -18.49
N ARG A 146 -20.45 13.57 -18.57
CA ARG A 146 -21.82 14.06 -18.78
C ARG A 146 -22.72 13.97 -17.53
N LYS A 147 -22.21 13.48 -16.39
CA LYS A 147 -22.95 13.42 -15.12
C LYS A 147 -22.53 14.55 -14.19
N LEU A 148 -23.50 15.15 -13.50
CA LEU A 148 -23.29 16.26 -12.56
C LEU A 148 -22.68 15.80 -11.22
N PHE A 149 -22.82 14.52 -10.88
CA PHE A 149 -22.41 13.99 -9.59
C PHE A 149 -21.23 13.02 -9.72
N SER A 150 -20.33 13.07 -8.75
CA SER A 150 -19.25 12.10 -8.58
C SER A 150 -19.60 11.09 -7.50
N THR A 151 -19.25 9.83 -7.71
CA THR A 151 -19.41 8.76 -6.71
C THR A 151 -18.05 8.47 -6.08
N GLY A 152 -18.04 8.37 -4.74
CA GLY A 152 -16.85 7.99 -3.97
C GLY A 152 -16.77 6.48 -3.79
N TYR A 153 -15.56 5.95 -3.84
CA TYR A 153 -15.24 4.53 -3.64
C TYR A 153 -14.09 4.40 -2.67
N THR A 154 -14.15 3.37 -1.85
CA THR A 154 -13.03 2.92 -1.02
C THR A 154 -12.79 1.44 -1.31
N VAL A 155 -11.57 1.10 -1.67
CA VAL A 155 -11.11 -0.27 -1.85
C VAL A 155 -10.18 -0.59 -0.70
N LEU A 156 -10.48 -1.65 0.03
CA LEU A 156 -9.68 -2.17 1.11
C LEU A 156 -9.15 -3.55 0.71
N SER A 157 -7.85 -3.77 0.87
CA SER A 157 -7.19 -5.06 0.68
C SER A 157 -6.37 -5.36 1.92
N GLU A 158 -6.52 -6.56 2.46
CA GLU A 158 -5.82 -7.01 3.65
C GLU A 158 -5.15 -8.34 3.39
N MET A 159 -3.96 -8.51 3.95
CA MET A 159 -3.20 -9.76 3.97
C MET A 159 -2.73 -10.04 5.40
N VAL A 160 -3.02 -11.23 5.89
CA VAL A 160 -2.62 -11.68 7.22
C VAL A 160 -1.75 -12.93 7.05
N VAL A 161 -0.62 -12.97 7.71
CA VAL A 161 0.19 -14.20 7.81
C VAL A 161 -0.40 -15.03 8.95
N THR A 162 -1.05 -16.13 8.60
CA THR A 162 -1.74 -17.01 9.57
C THR A 162 -0.85 -18.13 10.10
N ASP A 163 0.11 -18.57 9.27
CA ASP A 163 1.06 -19.62 9.65
C ASP A 163 2.38 -19.45 8.87
N ARG A 164 3.45 -20.06 9.38
CA ARG A 164 4.79 -20.01 8.81
C ARG A 164 5.57 -21.27 9.12
N GLU A 165 6.16 -21.83 8.08
CA GLU A 165 7.10 -22.94 8.17
C GLU A 165 8.53 -22.46 7.92
N GLU A 166 9.48 -22.82 8.79
CA GLU A 166 10.90 -22.45 8.67
C GLU A 166 11.79 -23.62 8.20
N ASN A 167 11.36 -24.85 8.49
CA ASN A 167 12.16 -26.04 8.25
C ASN A 167 11.50 -26.93 7.18
N ASN A 168 12.32 -27.57 6.36
CA ASN A 168 11.87 -28.51 5.32
C ASN A 168 10.88 -27.91 4.31
N VAL A 169 11.01 -26.62 4.03
CA VAL A 169 10.11 -25.91 3.14
C VAL A 169 10.29 -26.40 1.70
N THR A 170 9.23 -26.93 1.11
CA THR A 170 9.20 -27.25 -0.31
C THR A 170 8.77 -26.01 -1.10
N PRO A 171 9.55 -25.55 -2.09
CA PRO A 171 9.17 -24.40 -2.89
C PRO A 171 7.83 -24.62 -3.59
N ILE A 172 6.94 -23.63 -3.50
CA ILE A 172 5.67 -23.64 -4.24
C ILE A 172 5.98 -23.52 -5.73
N SER A 173 5.42 -24.41 -6.54
CA SER A 173 5.63 -24.36 -7.98
C SER A 173 5.09 -23.08 -8.58
N ASN A 174 5.74 -22.53 -9.63
CA ASN A 174 5.30 -21.32 -10.32
C ASN A 174 3.87 -21.38 -10.85
N LYS A 175 3.31 -22.59 -11.05
CA LYS A 175 1.91 -22.79 -11.45
C LYS A 175 0.91 -22.55 -10.33
N LEU A 176 1.33 -22.70 -9.08
CA LEU A 176 0.51 -22.52 -7.87
C LEU A 176 0.80 -21.19 -7.18
N SER A 177 1.88 -20.52 -7.54
CA SER A 177 2.21 -19.20 -7.01
C SER A 177 1.41 -18.12 -7.73
N PHE A 178 1.17 -17.00 -7.03
CA PHE A 178 0.63 -15.81 -7.68
C PHE A 178 1.65 -15.32 -8.73
N GLY A 179 1.21 -15.19 -9.99
CA GLY A 179 2.05 -14.60 -11.02
C GLY A 179 2.40 -13.14 -10.66
N GLN A 180 3.52 -12.64 -11.19
CA GLN A 180 3.98 -11.26 -10.96
C GLN A 180 3.02 -10.17 -11.51
N LYS A 181 1.93 -10.56 -12.18
CA LYS A 181 0.91 -9.61 -12.65
C LYS A 181 0.06 -9.16 -11.48
N LEU A 182 0.01 -7.86 -11.28
CA LEU A 182 -0.90 -7.20 -10.33
C LEU A 182 -2.32 -7.72 -10.54
N SER A 183 -2.98 -8.13 -9.46
CA SER A 183 -4.37 -8.59 -9.56
C SER A 183 -5.30 -7.42 -9.84
N LEU A 184 -6.32 -7.70 -10.65
CA LEU A 184 -7.29 -6.70 -11.06
C LEU A 184 -8.42 -6.65 -10.03
N ILE A 185 -8.73 -5.48 -9.54
CA ILE A 185 -9.88 -5.23 -8.67
C ILE A 185 -11.03 -4.77 -9.56
N HIS A 186 -12.11 -5.57 -9.60
CA HIS A 186 -13.35 -5.19 -10.25
C HIS A 186 -14.28 -4.56 -9.20
N ILE A 187 -14.73 -3.33 -9.46
CA ILE A 187 -15.66 -2.61 -8.61
C ILE A 187 -17.03 -2.63 -9.28
N SER A 188 -18.00 -3.24 -8.61
CA SER A 188 -19.40 -3.18 -9.02
C SER A 188 -20.10 -2.03 -8.30
N GLU A 189 -20.78 -1.16 -9.02
CA GLU A 189 -21.65 -0.16 -8.41
C GLU A 189 -22.84 -0.88 -7.73
N PRO A 190 -23.18 -0.52 -6.48
CA PRO A 190 -24.42 -1.01 -5.89
C PRO A 190 -25.59 -0.51 -6.73
N THR A 191 -26.46 -1.43 -7.12
CA THR A 191 -27.74 -1.08 -7.74
C THR A 191 -28.52 -0.21 -6.76
N ARG A 192 -28.80 1.03 -7.14
CA ARG A 192 -29.76 1.86 -6.38
C ARG A 192 -31.13 1.21 -6.50
N PRO A 193 -31.90 1.14 -5.38
CA PRO A 193 -33.29 0.70 -5.42
C PRO A 193 -34.16 1.60 -6.29
#